data_99baa832b52cafa493a17db31dbe8b0f
#
_entry.id   99baa832b52cafa493a17db31dbe8b0f
#
_cell.length_a   1.000
_cell.length_b   1.000
_cell.length_c   1.000
_cell.angle_alpha   90.00
_cell.angle_beta   90.00
_cell.angle_gamma   90.00
#
_symmetry.space_group_name_H-M   'P 1'
#
loop_
_entity.id
_entity.type
_entity.pdbx_description
1 polymer ?
#
loop_
_entity_poly.entity_id
_entity_poly.type
_entity_poly.pdbx_seq_one_letter_code
_entity_poly.pdbx_strand_id
1 'polypeptide(L)'
;MKRTSIFFALMWLTLVAAAQPGGFPQSENKATFKDVNYAGDNMEAHRMDIYLPDTGQEKYKVVVLIYGSAWFANNAKGMAYMSLGKPLTDAGFAVVSINHRSSGDAKFPAQIHDVKAALRFIRANATKYKLDTSFIGITGFSSGGHLSALAGVTNGMKKRTVGNVTIDLEGTVGNCLDYASTVDAVVDWFGPVDMAHMENCSTVKDEKSPEAALMGCAPASNPDLVSLISPITYVGTATTHPRFLVFHGDADNVVPHCQSVSFSEALKKAGQLEAFVTVPNGQHGPVTFNEKTFKQMTDFFLKESAQQKVVEDGGTGEFKAIMKEEPTLPAHTVFVPQDLSKFNAKNPLPVLVWGNGACTNSPWEHYKFLNEIASHGFIVLATGYIPMEEKPYQGPMSKTEQQIESIDWIIAQNDDANSPYYQKIDVKSICVAGMSCGGLQTLYNCADPRIKTLMVCNSGLFNNMNAHQAVGGMPMPQKTKLKEIHTPVIYILGGEQDIAYGNGMDDFHRINHVPA
;
A
#
# COMPACT_ATOMS: atom_id res chain seq x y z
N MET A 1 29.71 -24.87 -32.04
CA MET A 1 28.93 -23.65 -31.78
C MET A 1 28.03 -23.79 -30.53
N LYS A 2 28.53 -24.27 -29.37
CA LYS A 2 27.77 -24.45 -28.11
C LYS A 2 28.43 -23.79 -26.89
N ARG A 3 29.42 -22.92 -27.08
CA ARG A 3 30.21 -22.32 -25.99
C ARG A 3 29.98 -20.82 -25.76
N THR A 4 29.23 -20.12 -26.62
CA THR A 4 29.08 -18.66 -26.55
C THR A 4 27.87 -18.23 -25.71
N SER A 5 26.85 -19.06 -25.57
CA SER A 5 25.64 -18.73 -24.80
C SER A 5 25.83 -18.80 -23.26
N ILE A 6 26.85 -19.56 -22.79
CA ILE A 6 27.15 -19.68 -21.35
C ILE A 6 27.91 -18.44 -20.86
N PHE A 7 28.65 -17.77 -21.71
CA PHE A 7 29.43 -16.58 -21.31
C PHE A 7 28.57 -15.35 -21.04
N PHE A 8 27.46 -15.17 -21.75
CA PHE A 8 26.58 -14.03 -21.49
C PHE A 8 25.78 -14.18 -20.17
N ALA A 9 25.30 -15.37 -19.83
CA ALA A 9 24.61 -15.61 -18.57
C ALA A 9 25.52 -15.48 -17.33
N LEU A 10 26.80 -15.89 -17.45
CA LEU A 10 27.78 -15.72 -16.37
C LEU A 10 28.26 -14.26 -16.23
N MET A 11 28.33 -13.49 -17.31
CA MET A 11 28.71 -12.08 -17.25
C MET A 11 27.64 -11.20 -16.55
N TRP A 12 26.39 -11.60 -16.62
CA TRP A 12 25.29 -10.92 -15.90
C TRP A 12 25.29 -11.23 -14.39
N LEU A 13 25.63 -12.44 -13.99
CA LEU A 13 25.77 -12.80 -12.56
C LEU A 13 26.96 -12.09 -11.90
N THR A 14 28.04 -11.81 -12.65
CA THR A 14 29.21 -11.11 -12.12
C THR A 14 29.05 -9.59 -12.11
N LEU A 15 28.23 -8.98 -12.97
CA LEU A 15 27.98 -7.53 -12.97
C LEU A 15 27.06 -7.10 -11.82
N VAL A 16 26.12 -7.94 -11.40
CA VAL A 16 25.29 -7.66 -10.21
C VAL A 16 26.10 -7.84 -8.90
N ALA A 17 27.09 -8.71 -8.88
CA ALA A 17 27.95 -8.94 -7.71
C ALA A 17 29.09 -7.91 -7.55
N ALA A 18 29.47 -7.18 -8.60
CA ALA A 18 30.61 -6.24 -8.58
C ALA A 18 30.24 -4.78 -8.30
N ALA A 19 28.96 -4.45 -8.16
CA ALA A 19 28.46 -3.08 -7.97
C ALA A 19 28.02 -2.75 -6.54
N GLN A 20 28.57 -3.41 -5.51
CA GLN A 20 28.29 -3.07 -4.11
C GLN A 20 29.52 -2.52 -3.36
N PRO A 21 29.70 -1.20 -3.28
CA PRO A 21 30.35 -0.59 -2.14
C PRO A 21 29.26 -0.25 -1.08
N GLY A 22 29.04 -1.17 -0.15
CA GLY A 22 28.05 -1.07 0.89
C GLY A 22 27.13 -2.31 0.86
N GLY A 23 27.62 -3.42 1.39
CA GLY A 23 26.84 -4.65 1.48
C GLY A 23 25.52 -4.37 2.20
N PHE A 24 24.40 -4.69 1.53
CA PHE A 24 23.14 -4.81 2.23
C PHE A 24 23.34 -5.76 3.43
N PRO A 25 22.87 -5.40 4.63
CA PRO A 25 22.91 -6.35 5.72
C PRO A 25 22.15 -7.60 5.23
N GLN A 26 22.82 -8.74 5.22
CA GLN A 26 22.18 -10.03 5.01
C GLN A 26 21.29 -10.30 6.24
N SER A 27 20.15 -9.64 6.32
CA SER A 27 19.08 -10.12 7.18
C SER A 27 18.59 -11.40 6.52
N GLU A 28 18.58 -12.49 7.29
CA GLU A 28 17.99 -13.77 6.89
C GLU A 28 16.48 -13.62 6.73
N ASN A 29 16.02 -12.85 5.76
CA ASN A 29 14.60 -12.76 5.43
C ASN A 29 14.20 -14.05 4.72
N LYS A 30 13.90 -15.07 5.52
CA LYS A 30 13.32 -16.32 5.02
C LYS A 30 11.87 -16.04 4.60
N ALA A 31 11.50 -16.53 3.42
CA ALA A 31 10.10 -16.53 3.00
C ALA A 31 9.25 -17.22 4.07
N THR A 32 8.12 -16.60 4.42
CA THR A 32 7.15 -17.20 5.35
C THR A 32 6.55 -18.47 4.76
N PHE A 33 6.28 -18.45 3.44
CA PHE A 33 5.86 -19.62 2.67
C PHE A 33 6.76 -19.72 1.44
N LYS A 34 7.49 -20.82 1.34
CA LYS A 34 8.49 -21.03 0.29
C LYS A 34 8.00 -22.02 -0.75
N ASP A 35 8.40 -21.80 -2.01
CA ASP A 35 8.19 -22.72 -3.13
C ASP A 35 6.71 -23.13 -3.31
N VAL A 36 5.78 -22.19 -3.07
CA VAL A 36 4.35 -22.41 -3.27
C VAL A 36 4.07 -22.52 -4.76
N ASN A 37 3.56 -23.67 -5.22
CA ASN A 37 3.18 -23.86 -6.62
C ASN A 37 1.79 -23.31 -6.91
N TYR A 38 1.67 -22.36 -7.85
CA TYR A 38 0.42 -21.70 -8.20
C TYR A 38 -0.34 -22.32 -9.37
N ALA A 39 0.29 -23.24 -10.09
CA ALA A 39 -0.31 -23.91 -11.25
C ALA A 39 -0.84 -25.32 -10.95
N GLY A 40 -0.41 -25.93 -9.85
CA GLY A 40 -0.77 -27.30 -9.50
C GLY A 40 0.04 -28.36 -10.25
N ASP A 41 1.18 -27.98 -10.80
CA ASP A 41 2.13 -28.85 -11.49
C ASP A 41 3.48 -28.93 -10.74
N ASN A 42 4.49 -29.53 -11.36
CA ASN A 42 5.83 -29.66 -10.75
C ASN A 42 6.88 -28.71 -11.36
N MET A 43 6.47 -27.72 -12.16
CA MET A 43 7.42 -26.81 -12.81
C MET A 43 8.01 -25.82 -11.80
N GLU A 44 9.31 -25.62 -11.83
CA GLU A 44 10.00 -24.58 -11.05
C GLU A 44 9.51 -23.17 -11.44
N ALA A 45 9.21 -22.99 -12.71
CA ALA A 45 8.67 -21.75 -13.25
C ALA A 45 7.32 -21.33 -12.61
N HIS A 46 6.57 -22.26 -12.06
CA HIS A 46 5.26 -22.02 -11.46
C HIS A 46 5.29 -21.96 -9.93
N ARG A 47 6.46 -21.64 -9.36
CA ARG A 47 6.62 -21.46 -7.91
C ARG A 47 6.72 -19.99 -7.53
N MET A 48 6.26 -19.67 -6.33
CA MET A 48 6.38 -18.37 -5.71
C MET A 48 6.79 -18.49 -4.24
N ASP A 49 7.42 -17.45 -3.71
CA ASP A 49 7.70 -17.29 -2.29
C ASP A 49 6.85 -16.13 -1.73
N ILE A 50 6.32 -16.29 -0.53
CA ILE A 50 5.49 -15.30 0.16
C ILE A 50 6.22 -14.85 1.41
N TYR A 51 6.43 -13.55 1.53
CA TYR A 51 7.09 -12.89 2.66
C TYR A 51 6.05 -12.01 3.36
N LEU A 52 5.77 -12.31 4.63
CA LEU A 52 4.86 -11.51 5.44
C LEU A 52 5.62 -10.55 6.34
N PRO A 53 5.09 -9.33 6.57
CA PRO A 53 5.60 -8.42 7.58
C PRO A 53 5.51 -9.03 8.99
N ASP A 54 6.46 -8.68 9.86
CA ASP A 54 6.45 -9.09 11.28
C ASP A 54 5.70 -8.04 12.13
N THR A 55 4.44 -7.76 11.78
CA THR A 55 3.59 -6.78 12.48
C THR A 55 2.40 -7.41 13.20
N GLY A 56 2.25 -8.74 13.14
CA GLY A 56 1.20 -9.48 13.84
C GLY A 56 -0.23 -9.25 13.32
N GLN A 57 -0.40 -8.68 12.12
CA GLN A 57 -1.72 -8.51 11.51
C GLN A 57 -2.31 -9.85 11.07
N GLU A 58 -3.63 -9.94 11.01
CA GLU A 58 -4.34 -11.13 10.56
C GLU A 58 -4.10 -11.38 9.06
N LYS A 59 -4.09 -10.31 8.25
CA LYS A 59 -3.84 -10.34 6.81
C LYS A 59 -3.17 -9.06 6.33
N TYR A 60 -2.50 -9.14 5.20
CA TYR A 60 -1.68 -8.06 4.64
C TYR A 60 -2.05 -7.79 3.19
N LYS A 61 -2.15 -6.51 2.80
CA LYS A 61 -2.27 -6.08 1.39
C LYS A 61 -1.07 -6.59 0.60
N VAL A 62 -1.27 -6.90 -0.67
CA VAL A 62 -0.32 -7.68 -1.46
C VAL A 62 0.43 -6.81 -2.45
N VAL A 63 1.74 -7.06 -2.60
CA VAL A 63 2.52 -6.62 -3.76
C VAL A 63 3.18 -7.83 -4.40
N VAL A 64 2.87 -8.08 -5.67
CA VAL A 64 3.50 -9.11 -6.49
C VAL A 64 4.79 -8.57 -7.08
N LEU A 65 5.86 -9.37 -7.04
CA LEU A 65 7.20 -8.98 -7.45
C LEU A 65 7.76 -9.90 -8.53
N ILE A 66 8.25 -9.33 -9.63
CA ILE A 66 8.79 -10.05 -10.79
C ILE A 66 10.22 -9.61 -11.07
N TYR A 67 11.13 -10.58 -11.19
CA TYR A 67 12.55 -10.33 -11.50
C TYR A 67 12.80 -9.96 -12.97
N GLY A 68 13.94 -9.30 -13.19
CA GLY A 68 14.52 -9.10 -14.52
C GLY A 68 15.48 -10.22 -14.88
N SER A 69 15.45 -10.70 -16.13
CA SER A 69 16.33 -11.74 -16.66
C SER A 69 16.39 -11.77 -18.18
N ALA A 70 15.94 -10.70 -18.85
CA ALA A 70 15.68 -10.70 -20.30
C ALA A 70 14.81 -11.90 -20.75
N TRP A 71 13.88 -12.32 -19.87
CA TRP A 71 13.01 -13.50 -19.99
C TRP A 71 13.73 -14.85 -20.10
N PHE A 72 15.03 -14.94 -19.77
CA PHE A 72 15.81 -16.19 -19.88
C PHE A 72 15.80 -17.04 -18.62
N ALA A 73 15.44 -16.51 -17.47
CA ALA A 73 15.35 -17.28 -16.22
C ALA A 73 13.90 -17.71 -15.92
N ASN A 74 13.77 -18.82 -15.19
CA ASN A 74 12.51 -19.36 -14.71
C ASN A 74 12.52 -19.69 -13.19
N ASN A 75 13.55 -19.22 -12.46
CA ASN A 75 13.80 -19.60 -11.08
C ASN A 75 14.48 -18.48 -10.24
N ALA A 76 14.24 -17.20 -10.57
CA ALA A 76 14.94 -16.07 -9.95
C ALA A 76 14.09 -15.25 -8.96
N LYS A 77 12.97 -15.81 -8.44
CA LYS A 77 12.10 -15.14 -7.44
C LYS A 77 12.85 -14.63 -6.21
N GLY A 78 13.85 -15.37 -5.72
CA GLY A 78 14.67 -14.93 -4.59
C GLY A 78 15.49 -13.66 -4.89
N MET A 79 16.00 -13.53 -6.11
CA MET A 79 16.72 -12.32 -6.55
C MET A 79 15.77 -11.10 -6.60
N ALA A 80 14.52 -11.28 -7.04
CA ALA A 80 13.54 -10.21 -7.04
C ALA A 80 13.31 -9.67 -5.62
N TYR A 81 13.11 -10.56 -4.66
CA TYR A 81 12.92 -10.16 -3.27
C TYR A 81 14.15 -9.44 -2.69
N MET A 82 15.36 -9.93 -2.95
CA MET A 82 16.59 -9.26 -2.51
C MET A 82 16.74 -7.84 -3.10
N SER A 83 16.21 -7.60 -4.29
CA SER A 83 16.31 -6.30 -4.98
C SER A 83 15.27 -5.28 -4.47
N LEU A 84 14.00 -5.66 -4.36
CA LEU A 84 12.88 -4.75 -4.11
C LEU A 84 11.97 -5.18 -2.95
N GLY A 85 12.09 -6.40 -2.43
CA GLY A 85 11.12 -6.98 -1.52
C GLY A 85 11.17 -6.41 -0.12
N LYS A 86 12.38 -6.20 0.44
CA LYS A 86 12.52 -5.75 1.82
C LYS A 86 11.84 -4.39 2.10
N PRO A 87 12.03 -3.33 1.29
CA PRO A 87 11.31 -2.07 1.49
C PRO A 87 9.78 -2.23 1.52
N LEU A 88 9.23 -3.15 0.72
CA LEU A 88 7.80 -3.43 0.67
C LEU A 88 7.30 -4.16 1.91
N THR A 89 8.04 -5.17 2.40
CA THR A 89 7.68 -5.84 3.67
C THR A 89 7.82 -4.91 4.87
N ASP A 90 8.84 -4.05 4.90
CA ASP A 90 9.04 -3.03 5.95
C ASP A 90 7.89 -1.99 5.93
N ALA A 91 7.31 -1.72 4.75
CA ALA A 91 6.14 -0.86 4.59
C ALA A 91 4.80 -1.54 4.93
N GLY A 92 4.81 -2.82 5.34
CA GLY A 92 3.62 -3.55 5.80
C GLY A 92 2.90 -4.36 4.73
N PHE A 93 3.48 -4.55 3.52
CA PHE A 93 2.89 -5.40 2.49
C PHE A 93 3.35 -6.85 2.58
N ALA A 94 2.43 -7.79 2.32
CA ALA A 94 2.82 -9.13 1.93
C ALA A 94 3.46 -9.08 0.54
N VAL A 95 4.70 -9.52 0.42
CA VAL A 95 5.40 -9.59 -0.87
C VAL A 95 5.32 -11.00 -1.41
N VAL A 96 4.75 -11.14 -2.62
CA VAL A 96 4.64 -12.40 -3.35
C VAL A 96 5.60 -12.36 -4.54
N SER A 97 6.77 -12.98 -4.38
CA SER A 97 7.78 -13.04 -5.44
C SER A 97 7.58 -14.29 -6.29
N ILE A 98 7.32 -14.12 -7.58
CA ILE A 98 6.93 -15.20 -8.47
C ILE A 98 8.05 -15.59 -9.46
N ASN A 99 8.11 -16.88 -9.80
CA ASN A 99 8.75 -17.35 -11.01
C ASN A 99 7.75 -17.32 -12.18
N HIS A 100 8.27 -17.39 -13.38
CA HIS A 100 7.50 -17.55 -14.63
C HIS A 100 8.34 -18.35 -15.63
N ARG A 101 7.71 -18.93 -16.64
CA ARG A 101 8.41 -19.63 -17.71
C ARG A 101 9.37 -18.69 -18.44
N SER A 102 10.56 -19.19 -18.73
CA SER A 102 11.53 -18.51 -19.56
C SER A 102 11.15 -18.57 -21.05
N SER A 103 11.79 -17.75 -21.87
CA SER A 103 11.69 -17.83 -23.33
C SER A 103 12.26 -19.16 -23.89
N GLY A 104 13.07 -19.87 -23.09
CA GLY A 104 13.53 -21.23 -23.38
C GLY A 104 12.49 -22.30 -23.09
N ASP A 105 11.65 -22.11 -22.06
CA ASP A 105 10.56 -23.04 -21.72
C ASP A 105 9.39 -22.89 -22.68
N ALA A 106 8.97 -21.66 -22.98
CA ALA A 106 7.86 -21.35 -23.88
C ALA A 106 7.96 -19.91 -24.42
N LYS A 107 7.37 -19.68 -25.59
CA LYS A 107 7.29 -18.36 -26.20
C LYS A 107 6.14 -17.54 -25.64
N PHE A 108 6.18 -16.22 -25.83
CA PHE A 108 5.06 -15.36 -25.53
C PHE A 108 3.78 -15.89 -26.21
N PRO A 109 2.63 -15.91 -25.51
CA PRO A 109 2.27 -15.23 -24.26
C PRO A 109 2.45 -16.06 -22.96
N ALA A 110 3.25 -17.12 -22.96
CA ALA A 110 3.37 -18.00 -21.79
C ALA A 110 3.74 -17.24 -20.49
N GLN A 111 4.59 -16.24 -20.56
CA GLN A 111 5.05 -15.46 -19.41
C GLN A 111 3.92 -14.65 -18.75
N ILE A 112 3.08 -14.00 -19.54
CA ILE A 112 1.92 -13.26 -19.01
C ILE A 112 0.84 -14.21 -18.49
N HIS A 113 0.67 -15.40 -19.07
CA HIS A 113 -0.23 -16.43 -18.55
C HIS A 113 0.18 -16.85 -17.13
N ASP A 114 1.48 -17.00 -16.88
CA ASP A 114 2.02 -17.38 -15.58
C ASP A 114 1.79 -16.28 -14.53
N VAL A 115 2.04 -15.02 -14.89
CA VAL A 115 1.74 -13.88 -14.02
C VAL A 115 0.26 -13.84 -13.64
N LYS A 116 -0.62 -13.97 -14.62
CA LYS A 116 -2.07 -13.97 -14.39
C LYS A 116 -2.54 -15.18 -13.59
N ALA A 117 -1.93 -16.35 -13.80
CA ALA A 117 -2.21 -17.55 -12.99
C ALA A 117 -1.81 -17.34 -11.52
N ALA A 118 -0.64 -16.73 -11.26
CA ALA A 118 -0.22 -16.38 -9.91
C ALA A 118 -1.19 -15.39 -9.22
N LEU A 119 -1.67 -14.37 -9.94
CA LEU A 119 -2.67 -13.41 -9.44
C LEU A 119 -4.01 -14.08 -9.08
N ARG A 120 -4.49 -15.01 -9.91
CA ARG A 120 -5.69 -15.81 -9.61
C ARG A 120 -5.48 -16.70 -8.38
N PHE A 121 -4.33 -17.38 -8.30
CA PHE A 121 -4.00 -18.24 -7.17
C PHE A 121 -3.92 -17.47 -5.85
N ILE A 122 -3.33 -16.26 -5.85
CA ILE A 122 -3.26 -15.36 -4.68
C ILE A 122 -4.67 -15.09 -4.14
N ARG A 123 -5.62 -14.73 -5.01
CA ARG A 123 -7.02 -14.48 -4.62
C ARG A 123 -7.71 -15.72 -4.09
N ALA A 124 -7.55 -16.84 -4.78
CA ALA A 124 -8.18 -18.11 -4.39
C ALA A 124 -7.70 -18.64 -3.04
N ASN A 125 -6.47 -18.31 -2.65
CA ASN A 125 -5.81 -18.83 -1.45
C ASN A 125 -5.51 -17.75 -0.40
N ALA A 126 -6.16 -16.60 -0.48
CA ALA A 126 -5.90 -15.43 0.34
C ALA A 126 -5.89 -15.75 1.85
N THR A 127 -6.92 -16.39 2.36
CA THR A 127 -7.03 -16.75 3.78
C THR A 127 -5.90 -17.68 4.24
N LYS A 128 -5.55 -18.68 3.43
CA LYS A 128 -4.48 -19.65 3.74
C LYS A 128 -3.13 -18.98 3.96
N TYR A 129 -2.84 -17.95 3.19
CA TYR A 129 -1.54 -17.27 3.20
C TYR A 129 -1.58 -15.89 3.89
N LYS A 130 -2.66 -15.56 4.60
CA LYS A 130 -2.86 -14.28 5.31
C LYS A 130 -2.75 -13.07 4.36
N LEU A 131 -3.34 -13.16 3.18
CA LEU A 131 -3.32 -12.11 2.16
C LEU A 131 -4.64 -11.34 2.17
N ASP A 132 -4.56 -10.02 2.07
CA ASP A 132 -5.69 -9.12 1.82
C ASP A 132 -5.70 -8.73 0.36
N THR A 133 -6.55 -9.36 -0.43
CA THR A 133 -6.68 -9.14 -1.86
C THR A 133 -7.64 -8.01 -2.23
N SER A 134 -8.06 -7.19 -1.26
CA SER A 134 -8.73 -5.90 -1.52
C SER A 134 -7.81 -4.93 -2.26
N PHE A 135 -6.49 -5.15 -2.15
CA PHE A 135 -5.47 -4.47 -2.94
C PHE A 135 -4.38 -5.46 -3.37
N ILE A 136 -4.08 -5.48 -4.66
CA ILE A 136 -2.92 -6.18 -5.24
C ILE A 136 -2.12 -5.22 -6.12
N GLY A 137 -0.99 -4.73 -5.60
CA GLY A 137 0.02 -4.06 -6.38
C GLY A 137 0.90 -5.05 -7.13
N ILE A 138 1.55 -4.60 -8.21
CA ILE A 138 2.54 -5.38 -8.95
C ILE A 138 3.75 -4.52 -9.27
N THR A 139 4.94 -5.10 -9.15
CA THR A 139 6.18 -4.43 -9.53
C THR A 139 7.20 -5.42 -10.05
N GLY A 140 8.11 -4.91 -10.85
CA GLY A 140 9.22 -5.69 -11.38
C GLY A 140 10.22 -4.80 -12.07
N PHE A 141 11.39 -5.34 -12.38
CA PHE A 141 12.45 -4.62 -13.05
C PHE A 141 12.89 -5.30 -14.34
N SER A 142 13.32 -4.51 -15.34
CA SER A 142 13.75 -5.04 -16.64
C SER A 142 12.64 -5.87 -17.31
N SER A 143 12.89 -7.12 -17.72
CA SER A 143 11.83 -8.02 -18.21
C SER A 143 10.68 -8.26 -17.19
N GLY A 144 10.95 -8.14 -15.88
CA GLY A 144 9.90 -8.14 -14.86
C GLY A 144 9.08 -6.86 -14.85
N GLY A 145 9.71 -5.71 -15.15
CA GLY A 145 9.02 -4.43 -15.37
C GLY A 145 8.06 -4.52 -16.56
N HIS A 146 8.54 -5.07 -17.69
CA HIS A 146 7.70 -5.39 -18.84
C HIS A 146 6.46 -6.22 -18.47
N LEU A 147 6.64 -7.34 -17.75
CA LEU A 147 5.52 -8.22 -17.38
C LEU A 147 4.57 -7.54 -16.38
N SER A 148 5.10 -6.73 -15.46
CA SER A 148 4.29 -5.94 -14.53
C SER A 148 3.47 -4.87 -15.27
N ALA A 149 4.11 -4.15 -16.19
CA ALA A 149 3.44 -3.17 -17.04
C ALA A 149 2.36 -3.82 -17.91
N LEU A 150 2.68 -4.95 -18.55
CA LEU A 150 1.74 -5.69 -19.39
C LEU A 150 0.54 -6.20 -18.60
N ALA A 151 0.75 -6.73 -17.38
CA ALA A 151 -0.32 -7.15 -16.50
C ALA A 151 -1.30 -6.00 -16.22
N GLY A 152 -0.78 -4.81 -15.87
CA GLY A 152 -1.60 -3.63 -15.58
C GLY A 152 -2.37 -3.09 -16.79
N VAL A 153 -1.70 -2.92 -17.94
CA VAL A 153 -2.34 -2.37 -19.14
C VAL A 153 -3.29 -3.37 -19.83
N THR A 154 -3.29 -4.65 -19.43
CA THR A 154 -4.20 -5.70 -19.94
C THR A 154 -5.19 -6.19 -18.89
N ASN A 155 -5.45 -5.39 -17.83
CA ASN A 155 -6.41 -5.72 -16.79
C ASN A 155 -7.78 -6.08 -17.37
N GLY A 156 -8.29 -7.27 -17.01
CA GLY A 156 -9.59 -7.79 -17.46
C GLY A 156 -9.68 -8.20 -18.94
N MET A 157 -8.60 -8.04 -19.71
CA MET A 157 -8.56 -8.44 -21.12
C MET A 157 -8.27 -9.92 -21.25
N LYS A 158 -9.08 -10.63 -22.06
CA LYS A 158 -8.88 -12.06 -22.34
C LYS A 158 -8.08 -12.30 -23.62
N LYS A 159 -8.39 -11.58 -24.68
CA LYS A 159 -7.76 -11.73 -26.00
C LYS A 159 -7.56 -10.38 -26.68
N ARG A 160 -6.58 -10.30 -27.56
CA ARG A 160 -6.39 -9.16 -28.46
C ARG A 160 -5.94 -9.62 -29.83
N THR A 161 -6.43 -8.95 -30.87
CA THR A 161 -6.05 -9.14 -32.26
C THR A 161 -5.39 -7.87 -32.79
N VAL A 162 -4.27 -8.01 -33.46
CA VAL A 162 -3.63 -6.96 -34.27
C VAL A 162 -3.32 -7.58 -35.63
N GLY A 163 -3.79 -6.99 -36.72
CA GLY A 163 -3.65 -7.55 -38.05
C GLY A 163 -4.22 -8.97 -38.10
N ASN A 164 -3.35 -9.93 -38.46
CA ASN A 164 -3.70 -11.35 -38.55
C ASN A 164 -3.31 -12.18 -37.32
N VAL A 165 -2.74 -11.55 -36.29
CA VAL A 165 -2.29 -12.24 -35.07
C VAL A 165 -3.29 -12.03 -33.95
N THR A 166 -3.77 -13.11 -33.36
CA THR A 166 -4.60 -13.10 -32.15
C THR A 166 -3.85 -13.80 -31.03
N ILE A 167 -3.75 -13.17 -29.87
CA ILE A 167 -3.21 -13.79 -28.66
C ILE A 167 -4.28 -13.91 -27.58
N ASP A 168 -4.19 -14.98 -26.82
CA ASP A 168 -4.84 -15.10 -25.51
C ASP A 168 -3.95 -14.40 -24.48
N LEU A 169 -4.51 -13.44 -23.76
CA LEU A 169 -3.81 -12.68 -22.72
C LEU A 169 -4.04 -13.27 -21.32
N GLU A 170 -5.11 -14.03 -21.12
CA GLU A 170 -5.49 -14.55 -19.81
C GLU A 170 -4.88 -15.93 -19.53
N GLY A 171 -4.89 -16.81 -20.52
CA GLY A 171 -4.41 -18.18 -20.39
C GLY A 171 -5.24 -19.04 -19.43
N THR A 172 -4.88 -20.32 -19.39
CA THR A 172 -5.57 -21.36 -18.60
C THR A 172 -4.63 -22.09 -17.63
N VAL A 173 -3.50 -21.47 -17.28
CA VAL A 173 -2.55 -22.05 -16.31
C VAL A 173 -3.20 -22.10 -14.93
N GLY A 174 -3.06 -23.25 -14.24
CA GLY A 174 -3.57 -23.47 -12.89
C GLY A 174 -5.07 -23.77 -12.81
N ASN A 175 -5.55 -23.92 -11.59
CA ASN A 175 -6.92 -24.39 -11.29
C ASN A 175 -7.85 -23.27 -10.79
N CYS A 176 -7.36 -22.03 -10.69
CA CYS A 176 -8.10 -20.90 -10.09
C CYS A 176 -8.72 -19.99 -11.17
N LEU A 177 -9.31 -20.56 -12.21
CA LEU A 177 -9.74 -19.83 -13.40
C LEU A 177 -10.94 -18.89 -13.17
N ASP A 178 -11.71 -19.12 -12.12
CA ASP A 178 -12.89 -18.30 -11.77
C ASP A 178 -12.51 -16.99 -11.02
N TYR A 179 -11.23 -16.82 -10.66
CA TYR A 179 -10.76 -15.63 -9.97
C TYR A 179 -10.20 -14.59 -10.94
N ALA A 180 -10.30 -13.31 -10.56
CA ALA A 180 -9.74 -12.23 -11.36
C ALA A 180 -8.20 -12.25 -11.35
N SER A 181 -7.59 -11.84 -12.48
CA SER A 181 -6.15 -11.66 -12.64
C SER A 181 -5.73 -10.17 -12.69
N THR A 182 -6.59 -9.26 -12.20
CA THR A 182 -6.36 -7.82 -12.22
C THR A 182 -5.40 -7.36 -11.14
N VAL A 183 -4.80 -6.18 -11.33
CA VAL A 183 -3.96 -5.48 -10.36
C VAL A 183 -4.48 -4.06 -10.17
N ASP A 184 -4.22 -3.47 -8.99
CA ASP A 184 -4.75 -2.16 -8.60
C ASP A 184 -3.75 -1.03 -8.82
N ALA A 185 -2.45 -1.32 -8.76
CA ALA A 185 -1.37 -0.37 -8.98
C ALA A 185 -0.13 -1.07 -9.56
N VAL A 186 0.65 -0.35 -10.37
CA VAL A 186 1.84 -0.88 -11.04
C VAL A 186 3.04 0.01 -10.79
N VAL A 187 4.18 -0.59 -10.43
CA VAL A 187 5.47 0.10 -10.47
C VAL A 187 6.36 -0.60 -11.49
N ASP A 188 6.74 0.13 -12.52
CA ASP A 188 7.66 -0.33 -13.58
C ASP A 188 9.05 0.24 -13.36
N TRP A 189 10.03 -0.64 -13.20
CA TRP A 189 11.42 -0.30 -13.11
C TRP A 189 12.12 -0.64 -14.43
N PHE A 190 12.35 0.39 -15.26
CA PHE A 190 13.07 0.31 -16.52
C PHE A 190 12.71 -0.90 -17.38
N GLY A 191 11.41 -1.24 -17.44
CA GLY A 191 10.91 -2.30 -18.31
C GLY A 191 10.95 -1.91 -19.79
N PRO A 192 11.29 -2.83 -20.71
CA PRO A 192 11.05 -2.60 -22.12
C PRO A 192 9.55 -2.65 -22.42
N VAL A 193 8.99 -1.57 -22.91
CA VAL A 193 7.53 -1.40 -23.07
C VAL A 193 7.09 -1.17 -24.50
N ASP A 194 8.04 -0.91 -25.40
CA ASP A 194 7.85 -0.77 -26.84
C ASP A 194 8.90 -1.60 -27.60
N MET A 195 8.52 -2.82 -27.95
CA MET A 195 9.43 -3.78 -28.60
C MET A 195 9.80 -3.40 -30.03
N ALA A 196 9.09 -2.45 -30.64
CA ALA A 196 9.42 -1.93 -31.95
C ALA A 196 10.60 -0.95 -31.92
N HIS A 197 10.88 -0.33 -30.76
CA HIS A 197 11.83 0.77 -30.61
C HIS A 197 12.86 0.53 -29.50
N MET A 198 13.42 -0.69 -29.42
CA MET A 198 14.39 -1.04 -28.38
C MET A 198 15.78 -0.45 -28.61
N GLU A 199 16.29 -0.47 -29.84
CA GLU A 199 17.64 -0.05 -30.14
C GLU A 199 17.76 1.48 -30.20
N ASN A 200 18.21 2.11 -29.11
CA ASN A 200 18.31 3.58 -28.99
C ASN A 200 17.02 4.31 -29.43
N CYS A 201 15.87 3.72 -29.09
CA CYS A 201 14.55 4.15 -29.55
C CYS A 201 14.35 4.11 -31.07
N SER A 202 15.10 3.29 -31.76
CA SER A 202 14.89 2.93 -33.14
C SER A 202 14.31 1.51 -33.28
N THR A 203 13.93 1.14 -34.49
CA THR A 203 13.34 -0.20 -34.74
C THR A 203 14.36 -1.29 -34.50
N VAL A 204 13.99 -2.30 -33.68
CA VAL A 204 14.81 -3.50 -33.45
C VAL A 204 14.96 -4.32 -34.74
N LYS A 205 16.20 -4.65 -35.11
CA LYS A 205 16.52 -5.45 -36.29
C LYS A 205 17.26 -6.76 -35.97
N ASP A 206 17.66 -6.98 -34.72
CA ASP A 206 18.52 -8.11 -34.33
C ASP A 206 17.68 -9.39 -34.12
N GLU A 207 17.96 -10.41 -34.94
CA GLU A 207 17.37 -11.75 -34.82
C GLU A 207 17.82 -12.53 -33.58
N LYS A 208 18.88 -12.06 -32.90
CA LYS A 208 19.44 -12.70 -31.69
C LYS A 208 19.09 -11.96 -30.40
N SER A 209 18.26 -10.93 -30.47
CA SER A 209 17.87 -10.16 -29.33
C SER A 209 17.02 -10.99 -28.31
N PRO A 210 16.97 -10.59 -27.04
CA PRO A 210 16.09 -11.20 -26.06
C PRO A 210 14.62 -11.18 -26.49
N GLU A 211 14.20 -10.12 -27.20
CA GLU A 211 12.85 -9.96 -27.75
C GLU A 211 12.57 -11.03 -28.81
N ALA A 212 13.52 -11.28 -29.71
CA ALA A 212 13.42 -12.36 -30.69
C ALA A 212 13.31 -13.74 -30.02
N ALA A 213 14.06 -13.96 -28.94
CA ALA A 213 14.00 -15.20 -28.17
C ALA A 213 12.62 -15.36 -27.49
N LEU A 214 12.05 -14.28 -26.97
CA LEU A 214 10.71 -14.25 -26.35
C LEU A 214 9.60 -14.52 -27.40
N MET A 215 9.68 -13.87 -28.55
CA MET A 215 8.72 -14.00 -29.64
C MET A 215 8.82 -15.35 -30.38
N GLY A 216 10.02 -15.92 -30.45
CA GLY A 216 10.33 -17.08 -31.27
C GLY A 216 10.59 -16.75 -32.74
N CYS A 217 10.68 -15.47 -33.08
CA CYS A 217 11.02 -14.96 -34.41
C CYS A 217 11.67 -13.58 -34.30
N ALA A 218 12.33 -13.12 -35.36
CA ALA A 218 12.87 -11.76 -35.40
C ALA A 218 11.72 -10.73 -35.30
N PRO A 219 11.84 -9.70 -34.46
CA PRO A 219 10.82 -8.66 -34.31
C PRO A 219 10.38 -8.04 -35.66
N ALA A 220 11.32 -7.75 -36.54
CA ALA A 220 11.04 -7.19 -37.87
C ALA A 220 10.19 -8.10 -38.77
N SER A 221 10.14 -9.42 -38.50
CA SER A 221 9.38 -10.38 -39.30
C SER A 221 7.92 -10.50 -38.92
N ASN A 222 7.53 -9.98 -37.71
CA ASN A 222 6.15 -10.07 -37.22
C ASN A 222 5.76 -8.81 -36.42
N PRO A 223 5.50 -7.68 -37.10
CA PRO A 223 5.17 -6.41 -36.44
C PRO A 223 3.84 -6.49 -35.68
N ASP A 224 2.90 -7.33 -36.07
CA ASP A 224 1.63 -7.55 -35.37
C ASP A 224 1.89 -8.17 -33.98
N LEU A 225 2.77 -9.18 -33.91
CA LEU A 225 3.17 -9.79 -32.65
C LEU A 225 4.00 -8.83 -31.79
N VAL A 226 4.87 -8.02 -32.38
CA VAL A 226 5.62 -6.93 -31.69
C VAL A 226 4.66 -5.98 -31.00
N SER A 227 3.60 -5.55 -31.69
CA SER A 227 2.55 -4.72 -31.10
C SER A 227 1.84 -5.42 -29.93
N LEU A 228 1.55 -6.70 -30.05
CA LEU A 228 0.85 -7.50 -29.04
C LEU A 228 1.70 -7.79 -27.79
N ILE A 229 3.02 -7.77 -27.89
CA ILE A 229 3.95 -7.92 -26.75
C ILE A 229 4.21 -6.59 -26.05
N SER A 230 4.06 -5.47 -26.74
CA SER A 230 4.42 -4.13 -26.26
C SER A 230 3.37 -3.52 -25.33
N PRO A 231 3.63 -3.33 -24.03
CA PRO A 231 2.70 -2.71 -23.09
C PRO A 231 2.12 -1.37 -23.56
N ILE A 232 2.92 -0.53 -24.21
CA ILE A 232 2.51 0.80 -24.67
C ILE A 232 1.28 0.77 -25.58
N THR A 233 1.07 -0.31 -26.34
CA THR A 233 -0.04 -0.44 -27.28
C THR A 233 -1.38 -0.70 -26.61
N TYR A 234 -1.38 -1.02 -25.31
CA TYR A 234 -2.58 -1.31 -24.52
C TYR A 234 -3.01 -0.15 -23.62
N VAL A 235 -2.20 0.90 -23.50
CA VAL A 235 -2.49 2.02 -22.61
C VAL A 235 -3.87 2.61 -22.90
N GLY A 236 -4.72 2.71 -21.89
CA GLY A 236 -6.08 3.22 -22.00
C GLY A 236 -7.11 2.27 -22.64
N THR A 237 -6.75 0.99 -22.92
CA THR A 237 -7.65 0.03 -23.56
C THR A 237 -8.19 -1.06 -22.65
N ALA A 238 -7.63 -1.24 -21.44
CA ALA A 238 -8.06 -2.22 -20.45
C ALA A 238 -9.46 -1.93 -19.89
N THR A 239 -10.07 -2.90 -19.21
CA THR A 239 -11.38 -2.73 -18.56
C THR A 239 -11.28 -1.96 -17.24
N THR A 240 -10.13 -2.02 -16.57
CA THR A 240 -9.79 -1.22 -15.40
C THR A 240 -8.41 -0.59 -15.61
N HIS A 241 -8.21 0.59 -15.05
CA HIS A 241 -7.05 1.43 -15.33
C HIS A 241 -6.24 1.68 -14.06
N PRO A 242 -5.34 0.76 -13.67
CA PRO A 242 -4.46 0.98 -12.53
C PRO A 242 -3.57 2.20 -12.76
N ARG A 243 -3.13 2.84 -11.65
CA ARG A 243 -2.14 3.89 -11.69
C ARG A 243 -0.75 3.29 -11.85
N PHE A 244 0.14 4.04 -12.49
CA PHE A 244 1.52 3.64 -12.76
C PHE A 244 2.51 4.62 -12.16
N LEU A 245 3.53 4.09 -11.48
CA LEU A 245 4.76 4.80 -11.15
C LEU A 245 5.89 4.17 -11.95
N VAL A 246 6.66 4.98 -12.68
CA VAL A 246 7.72 4.50 -13.59
C VAL A 246 9.06 5.06 -13.15
N PHE A 247 10.06 4.19 -13.00
CA PHE A 247 11.44 4.56 -12.68
C PHE A 247 12.38 4.18 -13.81
N HIS A 248 13.29 5.08 -14.19
CA HIS A 248 14.35 4.77 -15.16
C HIS A 248 15.58 5.64 -14.91
N GLY A 249 16.78 5.02 -15.01
CA GLY A 249 18.04 5.73 -15.00
C GLY A 249 18.37 6.32 -16.38
N ASP A 250 18.85 7.55 -16.43
CA ASP A 250 19.21 8.20 -17.71
C ASP A 250 20.54 7.71 -18.33
N ALA A 251 21.30 6.92 -17.57
CA ALA A 251 22.52 6.24 -18.02
C ALA A 251 22.32 4.71 -18.19
N ASP A 252 21.08 4.24 -18.34
CA ASP A 252 20.78 2.84 -18.60
C ASP A 252 21.24 2.46 -20.00
N ASN A 253 22.19 1.51 -20.08
CA ASN A 253 22.77 1.01 -21.31
C ASN A 253 22.22 -0.36 -21.75
N VAL A 254 21.18 -0.85 -21.09
CA VAL A 254 20.54 -2.15 -21.36
C VAL A 254 19.16 -1.94 -21.95
N VAL A 255 18.29 -1.20 -21.25
CA VAL A 255 17.01 -0.76 -21.76
C VAL A 255 17.07 0.76 -21.97
N PRO A 256 16.88 1.26 -23.19
CA PRO A 256 16.99 2.69 -23.46
C PRO A 256 15.99 3.51 -22.64
N HIS A 257 16.44 4.58 -21.99
CA HIS A 257 15.62 5.47 -21.16
C HIS A 257 14.36 5.98 -21.88
N CYS A 258 14.42 6.19 -23.19
CA CYS A 258 13.29 6.62 -24.01
C CYS A 258 12.11 5.63 -24.03
N GLN A 259 12.31 4.35 -23.69
CA GLN A 259 11.22 3.40 -23.48
C GLN A 259 10.24 3.91 -22.42
N SER A 260 10.77 4.29 -21.25
CA SER A 260 9.94 4.85 -20.17
C SER A 260 9.43 6.25 -20.47
N VAL A 261 10.16 7.07 -21.24
CA VAL A 261 9.66 8.39 -21.69
C VAL A 261 8.37 8.22 -22.49
N SER A 262 8.42 7.43 -23.57
CA SER A 262 7.26 7.19 -24.46
C SER A 262 6.08 6.56 -23.72
N PHE A 263 6.37 5.59 -22.85
CA PHE A 263 5.34 4.93 -22.05
C PHE A 263 4.66 5.90 -21.06
N SER A 264 5.46 6.71 -20.37
CA SER A 264 4.96 7.70 -19.42
C SER A 264 4.12 8.78 -20.11
N GLU A 265 4.47 9.19 -21.32
CA GLU A 265 3.65 10.11 -22.11
C GLU A 265 2.29 9.49 -22.47
N ALA A 266 2.28 8.22 -22.88
CA ALA A 266 1.05 7.48 -23.17
C ALA A 266 0.18 7.33 -21.91
N LEU A 267 0.76 6.91 -20.78
CA LEU A 267 0.09 6.79 -19.48
C LEU A 267 -0.47 8.12 -19.00
N LYS A 268 0.28 9.22 -19.14
CA LYS A 268 -0.16 10.57 -18.77
C LYS A 268 -1.38 10.99 -19.59
N LYS A 269 -1.35 10.75 -20.91
CA LYS A 269 -2.48 11.03 -21.80
C LYS A 269 -3.72 10.24 -21.44
N ALA A 270 -3.55 9.00 -20.95
CA ALA A 270 -4.64 8.13 -20.50
C ALA A 270 -5.09 8.40 -19.03
N GLY A 271 -4.45 9.34 -18.32
CA GLY A 271 -4.76 9.60 -16.90
C GLY A 271 -4.29 8.52 -15.93
N GLN A 272 -3.40 7.61 -16.36
CA GLN A 272 -2.92 6.48 -15.57
C GLN A 272 -1.55 6.71 -14.91
N LEU A 273 -0.82 7.78 -15.27
CA LEU A 273 0.50 8.07 -14.71
C LEU A 273 0.38 8.76 -13.35
N GLU A 274 1.00 8.19 -12.32
CA GLU A 274 1.28 8.89 -11.06
C GLU A 274 2.50 9.79 -11.20
N ALA A 275 3.64 9.19 -11.55
CA ALA A 275 4.87 9.91 -11.84
C ALA A 275 5.80 9.09 -12.74
N PHE A 276 6.64 9.79 -13.50
CA PHE A 276 7.84 9.24 -14.13
C PHE A 276 9.07 9.84 -13.45
N VAL A 277 9.89 8.99 -12.86
CA VAL A 277 11.09 9.38 -12.11
C VAL A 277 12.32 8.99 -12.93
N THR A 278 12.93 9.97 -13.59
CA THR A 278 14.26 9.82 -14.16
C THR A 278 15.31 9.95 -13.06
N VAL A 279 16.14 8.93 -12.91
CA VAL A 279 17.24 8.92 -11.92
C VAL A 279 18.52 9.37 -12.61
N PRO A 280 19.08 10.54 -12.23
CA PRO A 280 20.31 11.05 -12.86
C PRO A 280 21.49 10.09 -12.66
N ASN A 281 22.21 9.77 -13.75
CA ASN A 281 23.31 8.79 -13.82
C ASN A 281 22.90 7.38 -13.38
N GLY A 282 21.59 7.11 -13.25
CA GLY A 282 21.04 5.80 -12.95
C GLY A 282 21.34 4.82 -14.10
N GLN A 283 21.79 3.63 -13.74
CA GLN A 283 22.06 2.53 -14.66
C GLN A 283 20.93 1.49 -14.57
N HIS A 284 21.07 0.39 -15.28
CA HIS A 284 20.15 -0.75 -15.24
C HIS A 284 20.22 -1.49 -13.89
N GLY A 285 19.64 -0.90 -12.85
CA GLY A 285 19.69 -1.35 -11.45
C GLY A 285 20.54 -0.44 -10.56
N PRO A 286 21.87 -0.45 -10.64
CA PRO A 286 22.72 0.40 -9.80
C PRO A 286 22.36 1.89 -9.92
N VAL A 287 22.46 2.63 -8.82
CA VAL A 287 22.08 4.05 -8.67
C VAL A 287 20.57 4.28 -8.82
N THR A 288 19.90 3.56 -9.73
CA THR A 288 18.43 3.63 -9.89
C THR A 288 17.73 3.04 -8.68
N PHE A 289 18.25 1.95 -8.12
CA PHE A 289 17.81 1.36 -6.85
C PHE A 289 18.48 2.08 -5.68
N ASN A 290 17.76 2.95 -5.00
CA ASN A 290 18.26 3.71 -3.84
C ASN A 290 17.12 3.98 -2.84
N GLU A 291 17.45 4.45 -1.64
CA GLU A 291 16.49 4.71 -0.56
C GLU A 291 15.35 5.65 -0.98
N LYS A 292 15.67 6.70 -1.77
CA LYS A 292 14.67 7.68 -2.21
C LYS A 292 13.66 7.03 -3.17
N THR A 293 14.14 6.26 -4.15
CA THR A 293 13.27 5.58 -5.13
C THR A 293 12.48 4.44 -4.48
N PHE A 294 13.07 3.72 -3.52
CA PHE A 294 12.35 2.73 -2.73
C PHE A 294 11.24 3.36 -1.88
N LYS A 295 11.54 4.49 -1.24
CA LYS A 295 10.51 5.24 -0.50
C LYS A 295 9.38 5.71 -1.42
N GLN A 296 9.68 6.25 -2.59
CA GLN A 296 8.65 6.65 -3.55
C GLN A 296 7.78 5.46 -4.00
N MET A 297 8.36 4.28 -4.22
CA MET A 297 7.62 3.05 -4.54
C MET A 297 6.69 2.66 -3.39
N THR A 298 7.19 2.62 -2.16
CA THR A 298 6.39 2.24 -0.99
C THR A 298 5.28 3.25 -0.70
N ASP A 299 5.58 4.54 -0.77
CA ASP A 299 4.60 5.62 -0.59
C ASP A 299 3.48 5.53 -1.64
N PHE A 300 3.83 5.23 -2.89
CA PHE A 300 2.86 5.04 -3.97
C PHE A 300 1.92 3.85 -3.68
N PHE A 301 2.45 2.68 -3.34
CA PHE A 301 1.60 1.53 -3.00
C PHE A 301 0.76 1.76 -1.75
N LEU A 302 1.30 2.42 -0.72
CA LEU A 302 0.53 2.81 0.46
C LEU A 302 -0.62 3.73 0.09
N LYS A 303 -0.38 4.74 -0.74
CA LYS A 303 -1.41 5.67 -1.23
C LYS A 303 -2.50 4.95 -2.02
N GLU A 304 -2.12 4.14 -3.01
CA GLU A 304 -3.08 3.42 -3.88
C GLU A 304 -3.85 2.31 -3.11
N SER A 305 -3.25 1.77 -2.05
CA SER A 305 -3.88 0.77 -1.21
C SER A 305 -4.77 1.35 -0.10
N ALA A 306 -4.70 2.65 0.15
CA ALA A 306 -5.48 3.31 1.19
C ALA A 306 -6.97 3.20 0.90
N GLN A 307 -7.70 2.69 1.88
CA GLN A 307 -9.13 2.54 1.75
C GLN A 307 -9.86 3.83 2.10
N GLN A 308 -10.95 4.09 1.41
CA GLN A 308 -11.91 5.13 1.77
C GLN A 308 -13.33 4.62 1.62
N LYS A 309 -14.22 5.11 2.46
CA LYS A 309 -15.63 4.71 2.48
C LYS A 309 -16.53 5.90 2.80
N VAL A 310 -17.61 6.04 2.05
CA VAL A 310 -18.69 6.96 2.39
C VAL A 310 -19.61 6.27 3.40
N VAL A 311 -19.95 6.96 4.47
CA VAL A 311 -20.84 6.47 5.54
C VAL A 311 -22.14 7.27 5.50
N GLU A 312 -23.27 6.59 5.40
CA GLU A 312 -24.63 7.21 5.46
C GLU A 312 -24.73 8.47 4.56
N ASP A 313 -24.41 8.32 3.29
CA ASP A 313 -24.41 9.42 2.31
C ASP A 313 -23.53 10.63 2.70
N GLY A 314 -22.55 10.40 3.56
CA GLY A 314 -21.58 11.40 4.01
C GLY A 314 -22.01 12.22 5.22
N GLY A 315 -23.07 11.82 5.93
CA GLY A 315 -23.61 12.52 7.09
C GLY A 315 -24.61 13.62 6.77
N THR A 316 -25.23 14.22 7.81
CA THR A 316 -26.30 15.22 7.68
C THR A 316 -25.79 16.66 7.62
N GLY A 317 -24.52 16.89 7.97
CA GLY A 317 -23.91 18.22 7.99
C GLY A 317 -23.73 18.85 6.60
N GLU A 318 -23.25 20.09 6.59
CA GLU A 318 -23.01 20.87 5.39
C GLU A 318 -21.93 20.24 4.48
N PHE A 319 -20.91 19.57 5.09
CA PHE A 319 -19.75 19.04 4.39
C PHE A 319 -19.84 17.52 4.35
N LYS A 320 -20.24 16.94 3.22
CA LYS A 320 -20.27 15.48 3.09
C LYS A 320 -18.91 14.89 3.44
N ALA A 321 -18.89 13.93 4.38
CA ALA A 321 -17.67 13.35 4.94
C ALA A 321 -17.43 11.92 4.47
N ILE A 322 -16.19 11.50 4.56
CA ILE A 322 -15.73 10.13 4.32
C ILE A 322 -14.89 9.65 5.49
N MET A 323 -14.83 8.35 5.71
CA MET A 323 -13.78 7.73 6.50
C MET A 323 -12.73 7.11 5.58
N LYS A 324 -11.46 7.27 5.92
CA LYS A 324 -10.33 6.79 5.12
C LYS A 324 -9.13 6.39 5.96
N GLU A 325 -8.31 5.53 5.39
CA GLU A 325 -6.96 5.28 5.88
C GLU A 325 -6.00 6.39 5.41
N GLU A 326 -5.06 6.72 6.26
CA GLU A 326 -3.92 7.58 5.89
C GLU A 326 -2.63 6.77 6.00
N PRO A 327 -1.89 6.59 4.89
CA PRO A 327 -0.68 5.76 4.87
C PRO A 327 0.39 6.20 5.87
N THR A 328 0.43 7.50 6.18
CA THR A 328 1.38 8.10 7.13
C THR A 328 0.88 8.10 8.57
N LEU A 329 -0.33 7.58 8.82
CA LEU A 329 -0.91 7.40 10.16
C LEU A 329 -1.49 5.97 10.29
N PRO A 330 -0.65 4.93 10.35
CA PRO A 330 -1.10 3.55 10.40
C PRO A 330 -1.91 3.25 11.67
N ALA A 331 -2.82 2.28 11.58
CA ALA A 331 -3.71 1.89 12.68
C ALA A 331 -4.60 3.03 13.22
N HIS A 332 -5.00 3.94 12.33
CA HIS A 332 -5.99 4.98 12.60
C HIS A 332 -6.98 5.08 11.44
N THR A 333 -8.17 5.56 11.73
CA THR A 333 -9.20 5.93 10.75
C THR A 333 -9.41 7.43 10.81
N VAL A 334 -9.31 8.10 9.66
CA VAL A 334 -9.55 9.54 9.53
C VAL A 334 -10.94 9.77 8.96
N PHE A 335 -11.77 10.53 9.67
CA PHE A 335 -13.05 11.03 9.17
C PHE A 335 -12.88 12.51 8.83
N VAL A 336 -13.25 12.89 7.62
CA VAL A 336 -12.95 14.22 7.10
C VAL A 336 -13.96 14.62 6.02
N PRO A 337 -14.28 15.91 5.87
CA PRO A 337 -15.03 16.39 4.72
C PRO A 337 -14.40 15.93 3.41
N GLN A 338 -15.21 15.41 2.49
CA GLN A 338 -14.76 14.88 1.21
C GLN A 338 -14.09 15.97 0.35
N ASP A 339 -14.60 17.20 0.41
CA ASP A 339 -14.06 18.36 -0.31
C ASP A 339 -13.27 19.28 0.64
N LEU A 340 -11.97 19.06 0.71
CA LEU A 340 -11.04 19.88 1.51
C LEU A 340 -10.75 21.25 0.88
N SER A 341 -11.21 21.57 -0.32
CA SER A 341 -11.00 22.87 -0.94
C SER A 341 -11.78 23.99 -0.26
N LYS A 342 -12.80 23.66 0.54
CA LYS A 342 -13.59 24.57 1.35
C LYS A 342 -12.85 25.11 2.58
N PHE A 343 -11.72 24.49 2.96
CA PHE A 343 -10.98 24.79 4.18
C PHE A 343 -9.61 25.39 3.86
N ASN A 344 -9.19 26.32 4.70
CA ASN A 344 -7.92 27.06 4.58
C ASN A 344 -7.58 27.73 5.92
N ALA A 345 -6.46 28.46 6.02
CA ALA A 345 -6.01 29.12 7.24
C ALA A 345 -7.03 30.12 7.86
N LYS A 346 -8.04 30.59 7.12
CA LYS A 346 -9.11 31.48 7.65
C LYS A 346 -10.36 30.72 8.08
N ASN A 347 -10.54 29.53 7.56
CA ASN A 347 -11.64 28.62 7.90
C ASN A 347 -11.06 27.20 8.05
N PRO A 348 -10.28 26.94 9.13
CA PRO A 348 -9.62 25.64 9.32
C PRO A 348 -10.58 24.65 9.98
N LEU A 349 -10.28 23.35 9.81
CA LEU A 349 -10.97 22.24 10.47
C LEU A 349 -10.49 22.10 11.91
N PRO A 350 -11.36 22.20 12.93
CA PRO A 350 -11.03 21.78 14.29
C PRO A 350 -10.82 20.27 14.34
N VAL A 351 -10.05 19.81 15.34
CA VAL A 351 -9.60 18.42 15.45
C VAL A 351 -10.32 17.72 16.59
N LEU A 352 -10.86 16.54 16.31
CA LEU A 352 -11.31 15.58 17.33
C LEU A 352 -10.44 14.31 17.24
N VAL A 353 -9.77 13.96 18.34
CA VAL A 353 -9.07 12.67 18.49
C VAL A 353 -9.95 11.75 19.32
N TRP A 354 -10.21 10.52 18.81
CA TRP A 354 -11.17 9.60 19.41
C TRP A 354 -10.55 8.27 19.81
N GLY A 355 -10.77 7.85 21.08
CA GLY A 355 -10.48 6.52 21.60
C GLY A 355 -11.73 5.66 21.73
N ASN A 356 -11.64 4.39 21.33
CA ASN A 356 -12.79 3.48 21.28
C ASN A 356 -13.08 2.77 22.61
N GLY A 357 -14.31 2.29 22.76
CA GLY A 357 -14.71 1.40 23.84
C GLY A 357 -13.97 0.07 23.81
N ALA A 358 -13.91 -0.62 24.97
CA ALA A 358 -13.22 -1.91 25.16
C ALA A 358 -11.74 -1.92 24.66
N CYS A 359 -11.11 -0.75 24.51
CA CYS A 359 -9.81 -0.58 23.86
C CYS A 359 -9.73 -1.22 22.47
N THR A 360 -10.83 -1.30 21.73
CA THR A 360 -10.82 -1.86 20.38
C THR A 360 -9.98 -0.98 19.44
N ASN A 361 -9.17 -1.62 18.61
CA ASN A 361 -8.36 -0.91 17.61
C ASN A 361 -9.14 -0.80 16.27
N SER A 362 -10.38 -0.36 16.37
CA SER A 362 -11.29 -0.05 15.26
C SER A 362 -12.45 0.80 15.74
N PRO A 363 -12.86 1.86 15.04
CA PRO A 363 -13.98 2.71 15.40
C PRO A 363 -15.35 2.14 14.97
N TRP A 364 -15.48 0.83 14.71
CA TRP A 364 -16.68 0.21 14.14
C TRP A 364 -17.98 0.50 14.91
N GLU A 365 -17.92 0.62 16.25
CA GLU A 365 -19.11 0.93 17.07
C GLU A 365 -19.55 2.39 16.96
N HIS A 366 -18.66 3.28 16.56
CA HIS A 366 -18.86 4.73 16.58
C HIS A 366 -18.69 5.40 15.21
N TYR A 367 -18.37 4.65 14.14
CA TYR A 367 -18.00 5.24 12.85
C TYR A 367 -19.09 6.16 12.26
N LYS A 368 -20.36 5.88 12.49
CA LYS A 368 -21.48 6.73 12.06
C LYS A 368 -21.48 8.07 12.80
N PHE A 369 -21.34 8.02 14.14
CA PHE A 369 -21.23 9.21 14.99
C PHE A 369 -20.01 10.06 14.62
N LEU A 370 -18.86 9.44 14.39
CA LEU A 370 -17.63 10.14 14.04
C LEU A 370 -17.72 10.76 12.64
N ASN A 371 -18.34 10.06 11.69
CA ASN A 371 -18.62 10.59 10.36
C ASN A 371 -19.59 11.77 10.40
N GLU A 372 -20.62 11.69 11.25
CA GLU A 372 -21.55 12.79 11.46
C GLU A 372 -20.82 14.05 11.95
N ILE A 373 -19.94 13.93 12.95
CA ILE A 373 -19.12 15.07 13.43
C ILE A 373 -18.28 15.65 12.27
N ALA A 374 -17.63 14.79 11.48
CA ALA A 374 -16.83 15.26 10.36
C ALA A 374 -17.67 16.00 9.30
N SER A 375 -18.93 15.59 9.10
CA SER A 375 -19.85 16.28 8.18
C SER A 375 -20.19 17.71 8.58
N HIS A 376 -19.98 18.05 9.85
CA HIS A 376 -20.13 19.43 10.37
C HIS A 376 -18.83 20.25 10.32
N GLY A 377 -17.84 19.82 9.55
CA GLY A 377 -16.61 20.58 9.32
C GLY A 377 -15.51 20.33 10.35
N PHE A 378 -15.40 19.11 10.84
CA PHE A 378 -14.30 18.66 11.69
C PHE A 378 -13.41 17.66 10.96
N ILE A 379 -12.17 17.54 11.38
CA ILE A 379 -11.37 16.32 11.13
C ILE A 379 -11.37 15.47 12.40
N VAL A 380 -11.72 14.18 12.25
CA VAL A 380 -11.75 13.24 13.36
C VAL A 380 -10.71 12.15 13.13
N LEU A 381 -9.83 11.95 14.10
CA LEU A 381 -8.76 10.97 14.09
C LEU A 381 -9.10 9.89 15.12
N ALA A 382 -9.62 8.75 14.67
CA ALA A 382 -10.00 7.65 15.54
C ALA A 382 -8.91 6.58 15.58
N THR A 383 -8.63 6.04 16.77
CA THR A 383 -7.70 4.91 16.89
C THR A 383 -8.26 3.68 16.19
N GLY A 384 -7.39 2.97 15.44
CA GLY A 384 -7.72 1.71 14.80
C GLY A 384 -8.07 1.78 13.33
N TYR A 385 -8.18 0.60 12.75
CA TYR A 385 -8.36 0.40 11.31
C TYR A 385 -9.81 0.67 10.89
N ILE A 386 -9.95 1.06 9.60
CA ILE A 386 -11.27 1.24 9.00
C ILE A 386 -12.08 -0.06 9.08
N PRO A 387 -13.34 -0.02 9.55
CA PRO A 387 -14.14 -1.23 9.64
C PRO A 387 -14.53 -1.74 8.25
N MET A 388 -14.08 -2.96 7.93
CA MET A 388 -14.36 -3.64 6.66
C MET A 388 -15.75 -4.26 6.64
N GLU A 389 -16.22 -4.73 7.79
CA GLU A 389 -17.53 -5.34 8.02
C GLU A 389 -18.15 -4.78 9.30
N GLU A 390 -19.47 -4.83 9.39
CA GLU A 390 -20.20 -4.45 10.63
C GLU A 390 -20.06 -5.56 11.68
N LYS A 391 -18.85 -5.84 12.12
CA LYS A 391 -18.54 -6.84 13.15
C LYS A 391 -17.60 -6.25 14.20
N PRO A 392 -17.71 -6.71 15.46
CA PRO A 392 -16.73 -6.36 16.48
C PRO A 392 -15.33 -6.70 16.04
N TYR A 393 -14.43 -5.76 16.26
CA TYR A 393 -13.02 -5.96 15.99
C TYR A 393 -12.42 -7.03 16.91
N GLN A 394 -11.66 -7.97 16.36
CA GLN A 394 -11.05 -9.08 17.10
C GLN A 394 -9.52 -9.06 17.10
N GLY A 395 -8.92 -7.98 16.61
CA GLY A 395 -7.48 -7.80 16.55
C GLY A 395 -6.85 -7.26 17.84
N PRO A 396 -5.59 -6.81 17.79
CA PRO A 396 -4.88 -6.20 18.92
C PRO A 396 -5.62 -5.00 19.50
N MET A 397 -5.50 -4.77 20.80
CA MET A 397 -6.08 -3.60 21.47
C MET A 397 -5.39 -2.31 21.04
N SER A 398 -6.12 -1.19 21.07
CA SER A 398 -5.56 0.14 20.88
C SER A 398 -4.65 0.52 22.04
N LYS A 399 -3.64 1.33 21.75
CA LYS A 399 -2.68 1.83 22.73
C LYS A 399 -3.00 3.29 23.08
N THR A 400 -2.61 3.68 24.28
CA THR A 400 -2.81 5.05 24.78
C THR A 400 -2.07 6.10 23.94
N GLU A 401 -0.91 5.72 23.43
CA GLU A 401 -0.03 6.56 22.61
C GLU A 401 -0.67 6.95 21.28
N GLN A 402 -1.59 6.14 20.73
CA GLN A 402 -2.23 6.44 19.45
C GLN A 402 -3.01 7.76 19.43
N GLN A 403 -3.57 8.21 20.57
CA GLN A 403 -4.19 9.54 20.64
C GLN A 403 -3.13 10.66 20.51
N ILE A 404 -1.93 10.47 21.04
CA ILE A 404 -0.83 11.43 20.91
C ILE A 404 -0.24 11.38 19.50
N GLU A 405 -0.07 10.18 18.93
CA GLU A 405 0.34 9.99 17.53
C GLU A 405 -0.59 10.73 16.56
N SER A 406 -1.90 10.73 16.83
CA SER A 406 -2.89 11.50 16.06
C SER A 406 -2.62 13.01 16.11
N ILE A 407 -2.29 13.54 17.30
CA ILE A 407 -1.97 14.97 17.49
C ILE A 407 -0.68 15.33 16.77
N ASP A 408 0.36 14.51 16.95
CA ASP A 408 1.66 14.71 16.29
C ASP A 408 1.52 14.73 14.77
N TRP A 409 0.79 13.73 14.25
CA TRP A 409 0.57 13.58 12.83
C TRP A 409 -0.19 14.77 12.22
N ILE A 410 -1.31 15.18 12.81
CA ILE A 410 -2.14 16.23 12.20
C ILE A 410 -1.45 17.60 12.22
N ILE A 411 -0.63 17.88 13.24
CA ILE A 411 0.18 19.10 13.30
C ILE A 411 1.23 19.06 12.17
N ALA A 412 1.95 17.94 12.02
CA ALA A 412 2.92 17.77 10.95
C ALA A 412 2.28 17.89 9.56
N GLN A 413 1.08 17.32 9.37
CA GLN A 413 0.34 17.41 8.10
C GLN A 413 -0.09 18.85 7.78
N ASN A 414 -0.46 19.64 8.79
CA ASN A 414 -0.81 21.04 8.60
C ASN A 414 0.38 21.92 8.18
N ASP A 415 1.59 21.52 8.55
CA ASP A 415 2.83 22.24 8.25
C ASP A 415 3.52 21.76 6.95
N ASP A 416 3.17 20.56 6.43
CA ASP A 416 3.76 20.03 5.20
C ASP A 416 3.04 20.57 3.97
N ALA A 417 3.75 21.36 3.15
CA ALA A 417 3.22 21.94 1.90
C ALA A 417 2.76 20.89 0.86
N ASN A 418 3.18 19.64 0.98
CA ASN A 418 2.76 18.53 0.09
C ASN A 418 1.53 17.80 0.63
N SER A 419 1.11 18.09 1.85
CA SER A 419 -0.05 17.44 2.47
C SER A 419 -1.38 18.00 1.92
N PRO A 420 -2.41 17.16 1.74
CA PRO A 420 -3.76 17.63 1.43
C PRO A 420 -4.36 18.48 2.57
N TYR A 421 -3.78 18.41 3.76
CA TYR A 421 -4.19 19.14 4.97
C TYR A 421 -3.42 20.44 5.20
N TYR A 422 -2.47 20.80 4.33
CA TYR A 422 -1.63 21.98 4.48
C TYR A 422 -2.44 23.25 4.72
N GLN A 423 -2.18 23.92 5.87
CA GLN A 423 -2.85 25.15 6.33
C GLN A 423 -4.39 25.07 6.36
N LYS A 424 -4.94 23.86 6.60
CA LYS A 424 -6.39 23.65 6.68
C LYS A 424 -6.86 23.20 8.06
N ILE A 425 -5.96 23.01 9.01
CA ILE A 425 -6.26 22.45 10.33
C ILE A 425 -6.13 23.53 11.41
N ASP A 426 -7.11 23.60 12.29
CA ASP A 426 -7.02 24.41 13.49
C ASP A 426 -6.28 23.64 14.61
N VAL A 427 -4.97 23.68 14.54
CA VAL A 427 -4.08 23.04 15.54
C VAL A 427 -4.18 23.68 16.94
N LYS A 428 -4.95 24.76 17.09
CA LYS A 428 -5.23 25.41 18.37
C LYS A 428 -6.57 24.96 18.99
N SER A 429 -7.37 24.18 18.26
CA SER A 429 -8.66 23.65 18.68
C SER A 429 -8.66 22.11 18.59
N ILE A 430 -7.87 21.47 19.45
CA ILE A 430 -7.75 20.02 19.55
C ILE A 430 -8.56 19.52 20.75
N CYS A 431 -9.60 18.74 20.47
CA CYS A 431 -10.35 17.98 21.46
C CYS A 431 -9.83 16.52 21.46
N VAL A 432 -9.55 15.97 22.63
CA VAL A 432 -9.32 14.53 22.81
C VAL A 432 -10.52 13.94 23.53
N ALA A 433 -11.05 12.87 22.98
CA ALA A 433 -12.29 12.24 23.40
C ALA A 433 -12.20 10.73 23.39
N GLY A 434 -13.11 10.07 24.08
CA GLY A 434 -13.24 8.64 23.99
C GLY A 434 -14.35 8.06 24.86
N MET A 435 -14.76 6.85 24.49
CA MET A 435 -15.80 6.12 25.20
C MET A 435 -15.19 4.97 26.00
N SER A 436 -15.66 4.79 27.26
CA SER A 436 -15.24 3.69 28.15
C SER A 436 -13.70 3.60 28.24
N CYS A 437 -13.06 2.55 27.73
CA CYS A 437 -11.60 2.45 27.67
C CYS A 437 -10.94 3.64 26.97
N GLY A 438 -11.49 4.10 25.85
CA GLY A 438 -10.99 5.30 25.14
C GLY A 438 -11.07 6.57 26.00
N GLY A 439 -12.08 6.68 26.87
CA GLY A 439 -12.20 7.75 27.87
C GLY A 439 -11.11 7.67 28.95
N LEU A 440 -10.69 6.47 29.36
CA LEU A 440 -9.56 6.27 30.26
C LEU A 440 -8.24 6.70 29.58
N GLN A 441 -8.05 6.35 28.28
CA GLN A 441 -6.90 6.82 27.49
C GLN A 441 -6.88 8.35 27.38
N THR A 442 -8.04 8.98 27.16
CA THR A 442 -8.22 10.43 27.16
C THR A 442 -7.77 11.07 28.48
N LEU A 443 -8.21 10.51 29.61
CA LEU A 443 -7.78 10.99 30.94
C LEU A 443 -6.30 10.72 31.23
N TYR A 444 -5.74 9.64 30.68
CA TYR A 444 -4.31 9.37 30.77
C TYR A 444 -3.47 10.46 30.07
N ASN A 445 -3.91 10.91 28.91
CA ASN A 445 -3.24 11.89 28.07
C ASN A 445 -3.56 13.37 28.44
N CYS A 446 -4.39 13.62 29.43
CA CYS A 446 -4.96 14.94 29.75
C CYS A 446 -3.94 16.06 30.01
N ALA A 447 -2.70 15.73 30.33
CA ALA A 447 -1.63 16.69 30.61
C ALA A 447 -0.95 17.26 29.35
N ASP A 448 -1.21 16.72 28.15
CA ASP A 448 -0.60 17.25 26.93
C ASP A 448 -1.08 18.70 26.66
N PRO A 449 -0.15 19.68 26.58
CA PRO A 449 -0.51 21.10 26.51
C PRO A 449 -1.20 21.50 25.21
N ARG A 450 -1.15 20.65 24.19
CA ARG A 450 -1.82 20.86 22.88
C ARG A 450 -3.31 20.60 22.95
N ILE A 451 -3.76 19.80 23.91
CA ILE A 451 -5.18 19.51 24.14
C ILE A 451 -5.87 20.76 24.69
N LYS A 452 -6.99 21.12 24.09
CA LYS A 452 -7.77 22.31 24.47
C LYS A 452 -9.14 21.98 25.07
N THR A 453 -9.61 20.76 24.85
CA THR A 453 -10.86 20.27 25.42
C THR A 453 -10.78 18.76 25.58
N LEU A 454 -11.39 18.23 26.63
CA LEU A 454 -11.58 16.79 26.85
C LEU A 454 -13.06 16.45 26.78
N MET A 455 -13.39 15.31 26.17
CA MET A 455 -14.74 14.74 26.21
C MET A 455 -14.66 13.27 26.64
N VAL A 456 -15.21 12.97 27.81
CA VAL A 456 -15.18 11.65 28.44
C VAL A 456 -16.59 11.05 28.39
N CYS A 457 -16.76 10.01 27.54
CA CYS A 457 -18.05 9.37 27.31
C CYS A 457 -18.12 8.03 28.02
N ASN A 458 -19.14 7.82 28.84
CA ASN A 458 -19.38 6.59 29.61
C ASN A 458 -18.10 6.03 30.23
N SER A 459 -17.33 6.89 30.91
CA SER A 459 -16.01 6.58 31.46
C SER A 459 -15.72 7.39 32.71
N GLY A 460 -14.66 7.04 33.39
CA GLY A 460 -14.15 7.71 34.59
C GLY A 460 -13.11 6.85 35.29
N LEU A 461 -12.16 7.49 35.99
CA LEU A 461 -11.12 6.79 36.74
C LEU A 461 -11.73 5.96 37.88
N PHE A 462 -11.20 4.76 38.07
CA PHE A 462 -11.72 3.85 39.09
C PHE A 462 -11.43 4.34 40.51
N ASN A 463 -12.43 4.23 41.41
CA ASN A 463 -12.31 4.65 42.81
C ASN A 463 -11.43 3.70 43.64
N ASN A 464 -11.39 2.42 43.30
CA ASN A 464 -10.87 1.34 44.15
C ASN A 464 -9.90 0.39 43.43
N MET A 465 -9.11 0.84 42.44
CA MET A 465 -8.12 -0.02 41.81
C MET A 465 -6.73 0.14 42.45
N ASN A 466 -6.05 -0.98 42.65
CA ASN A 466 -4.64 -0.98 43.02
C ASN A 466 -3.80 -0.45 41.86
N ALA A 467 -2.73 0.30 42.14
CA ALA A 467 -1.84 0.94 41.16
C ALA A 467 -1.19 -0.03 40.14
N HIS A 468 -1.34 -1.34 40.29
CA HIS A 468 -0.80 -2.39 39.44
C HIS A 468 -1.83 -3.07 38.53
N GLN A 469 -3.09 -2.66 38.58
CA GLN A 469 -4.11 -3.21 37.68
C GLN A 469 -4.07 -2.45 36.35
N ALA A 470 -4.09 -3.21 35.25
CA ALA A 470 -4.14 -2.66 33.89
C ALA A 470 -5.52 -2.99 33.27
N VAL A 471 -6.04 -2.08 32.46
CA VAL A 471 -7.21 -2.31 31.61
C VAL A 471 -6.74 -2.19 30.17
N GLY A 472 -6.94 -3.23 29.36
CA GLY A 472 -6.49 -3.24 27.98
C GLY A 472 -4.95 -3.12 27.83
N GLY A 473 -4.17 -3.58 28.83
CA GLY A 473 -2.71 -3.44 28.85
C GLY A 473 -2.19 -2.05 29.26
N MET A 474 -3.08 -1.10 29.51
CA MET A 474 -2.74 0.26 29.95
C MET A 474 -2.66 0.32 31.49
N PRO A 475 -1.59 0.91 32.06
CA PRO A 475 -1.56 1.23 33.49
C PRO A 475 -2.70 2.18 33.82
N MET A 476 -3.51 1.85 34.84
CA MET A 476 -4.64 2.68 35.21
C MET A 476 -4.18 3.96 35.92
N PRO A 477 -4.51 5.14 35.40
CA PRO A 477 -4.24 6.36 36.09
C PRO A 477 -5.10 6.45 37.37
N GLN A 478 -4.49 6.94 38.44
CA GLN A 478 -5.21 7.17 39.69
C GLN A 478 -5.99 8.50 39.64
N LYS A 479 -6.95 8.68 40.55
CA LYS A 479 -7.73 9.93 40.67
C LYS A 479 -6.86 11.20 40.81
N THR A 480 -5.64 11.08 41.30
CA THR A 480 -4.68 12.20 41.35
C THR A 480 -4.34 12.76 39.96
N LYS A 481 -4.49 11.95 38.91
CA LYS A 481 -4.29 12.36 37.51
C LYS A 481 -5.25 13.49 37.09
N LEU A 482 -6.43 13.56 37.67
CA LEU A 482 -7.41 14.62 37.40
C LEU A 482 -6.87 16.03 37.67
N LYS A 483 -5.89 16.17 38.57
CA LYS A 483 -5.22 17.45 38.86
C LYS A 483 -4.38 17.99 37.71
N GLU A 484 -4.02 17.13 36.76
CA GLU A 484 -3.24 17.51 35.58
C GLU A 484 -4.13 18.03 34.43
N ILE A 485 -5.46 17.93 34.58
CA ILE A 485 -6.40 18.51 33.61
C ILE A 485 -6.28 20.03 33.69
N HIS A 486 -5.98 20.66 32.57
CA HIS A 486 -5.74 22.10 32.45
C HIS A 486 -6.70 22.78 31.45
N THR A 487 -7.68 22.03 30.94
CA THR A 487 -8.61 22.46 29.90
C THR A 487 -10.06 22.15 30.30
N PRO A 488 -11.07 22.79 29.71
CA PRO A 488 -12.47 22.41 29.90
C PRO A 488 -12.67 20.92 29.59
N VAL A 489 -13.51 20.25 30.39
CA VAL A 489 -13.85 18.84 30.23
C VAL A 489 -15.36 18.63 30.27
N ILE A 490 -15.83 17.81 29.33
CA ILE A 490 -17.25 17.36 29.30
C ILE A 490 -17.29 15.89 29.66
N TYR A 491 -18.16 15.52 30.60
CA TYR A 491 -18.53 14.14 30.87
C TYR A 491 -19.94 13.87 30.30
N ILE A 492 -20.02 12.82 29.46
CA ILE A 492 -21.28 12.30 28.92
C ILE A 492 -21.47 10.91 29.51
N LEU A 493 -22.47 10.74 30.39
CA LEU A 493 -22.69 9.52 31.14
C LEU A 493 -24.09 8.96 30.87
N GLY A 494 -24.20 7.63 30.79
CA GLY A 494 -25.42 6.91 30.43
C GLY A 494 -26.47 6.80 31.56
N GLY A 495 -26.22 7.39 32.73
CA GLY A 495 -27.10 7.33 33.90
C GLY A 495 -26.70 6.23 34.89
N GLU A 496 -27.45 6.09 35.97
CA GLU A 496 -27.10 5.27 37.14
C GLU A 496 -26.92 3.77 36.87
N GLN A 497 -27.46 3.29 35.77
CA GLN A 497 -27.29 1.89 35.32
C GLN A 497 -26.00 1.65 34.53
N ASP A 498 -25.33 2.70 34.11
CA ASP A 498 -24.03 2.59 33.43
C ASP A 498 -22.94 2.26 34.43
N ILE A 499 -22.10 1.27 34.12
CA ILE A 499 -20.99 0.82 34.98
C ILE A 499 -19.96 1.92 35.28
N ALA A 500 -19.85 2.92 34.42
CA ALA A 500 -18.93 4.03 34.57
C ALA A 500 -19.55 5.24 35.31
N TYR A 501 -20.88 5.25 35.53
CA TYR A 501 -21.59 6.41 36.06
C TYR A 501 -20.99 6.91 37.39
N GLY A 502 -20.84 6.03 38.37
CA GLY A 502 -20.29 6.40 39.67
C GLY A 502 -18.86 6.92 39.62
N ASN A 503 -18.02 6.34 38.76
CA ASN A 503 -16.64 6.80 38.58
C ASN A 503 -16.57 8.16 37.87
N GLY A 504 -17.36 8.33 36.81
CA GLY A 504 -17.41 9.58 36.04
C GLY A 504 -18.02 10.74 36.87
N MET A 505 -19.05 10.51 37.64
CA MET A 505 -19.61 11.52 38.55
C MET A 505 -18.63 11.93 39.66
N ASP A 506 -17.88 10.97 40.22
CA ASP A 506 -16.83 11.28 41.20
C ASP A 506 -15.67 12.08 40.55
N ASP A 507 -15.26 11.75 39.33
CA ASP A 507 -14.27 12.53 38.57
C ASP A 507 -14.76 13.96 38.35
N PHE A 508 -15.99 14.12 37.85
CA PHE A 508 -16.61 15.43 37.62
C PHE A 508 -16.62 16.32 38.86
N HIS A 509 -16.95 15.78 40.02
CA HIS A 509 -16.94 16.53 41.28
C HIS A 509 -15.54 16.87 41.78
N ARG A 510 -14.48 16.14 41.37
CA ARG A 510 -13.10 16.42 41.74
C ARG A 510 -12.45 17.46 40.84
N ILE A 511 -12.98 17.67 39.64
CA ILE A 511 -12.44 18.64 38.68
C ILE A 511 -13.09 20.01 38.95
N ASN A 512 -12.56 20.73 39.93
CA ASN A 512 -13.07 22.05 40.36
C ASN A 512 -12.05 23.18 40.15
N HIS A 513 -10.92 22.88 39.51
CA HIS A 513 -9.77 23.78 39.31
C HIS A 513 -9.68 24.28 37.87
N VAL A 514 -10.49 23.79 36.94
CA VAL A 514 -10.60 24.30 35.57
C VAL A 514 -11.88 25.11 35.40
N PRO A 515 -11.88 26.15 34.55
CA PRO A 515 -13.09 26.91 34.26
C PRO A 515 -14.18 26.03 33.65
N ALA A 516 -15.44 26.30 34.00
CA ALA A 516 -16.60 25.62 33.45
C ALA A 516 -16.83 26.03 31.98
#